data_58e72474a3d69c9950b277f3055dfe6c
#
_entry.id   58e72474a3d69c9950b277f3055dfe6c
#
_cell.length_a   1.000
_cell.length_b   1.000
_cell.length_c   1.000
_cell.angle_alpha   90.00
_cell.angle_beta   90.00
_cell.angle_gamma   90.00
#
_symmetry.space_group_name_H-M   'P 1'
#
loop_
_entity.id
_entity.type
_entity.pdbx_description
1 polymer ?
#
loop_
_entity_poly.entity_id
_entity_poly.type
_entity_poly.pdbx_seq_one_letter_code
_entity_poly.pdbx_strand_id
1 'polypeptide(L)'
;DRAVDVFNKMMEQLKNERLHLREQNHFLDLLVNASPMGVIILNLDEEILSMNPAACKLFGAQSSEDMVGKRFLQLDSPLAEELVRVPMYQAQTVRLNDANIYKCTHSSFVDRGFHHPFYLIETLTQEVFKAEKKAYEKVIRMISHEVNNTTAGITSTLDTLESTFSGMEDMEDVCEVLRVSIERCYSTVSYTHLTLPTIA
;
A
#
# COMPACT_ATOMS: atom_id res chain seq x y z
N ASP A 1 29.02 12.38 56.16
CA ASP A 1 29.31 13.53 55.31
C ASP A 1 28.19 13.70 54.31
N ARG A 2 27.34 14.71 54.53
CA ARG A 2 26.09 14.96 53.78
C ARG A 2 26.31 15.06 52.24
N ALA A 3 27.48 15.56 51.83
CA ALA A 3 27.86 15.68 50.40
C ALA A 3 28.14 14.31 49.77
N VAL A 4 28.78 13.40 50.48
CA VAL A 4 29.08 12.04 50.01
C VAL A 4 27.79 11.24 49.89
N ASP A 5 26.85 11.41 50.80
CA ASP A 5 25.54 10.71 50.74
C ASP A 5 24.70 11.19 49.56
N VAL A 6 24.71 12.51 49.30
CA VAL A 6 24.03 13.08 48.11
C VAL A 6 24.67 12.58 46.82
N PHE A 7 25.99 12.56 46.76
CA PHE A 7 26.71 12.05 45.60
C PHE A 7 26.42 10.55 45.33
N ASN A 8 26.47 9.72 46.37
CA ASN A 8 26.16 8.30 46.28
C ASN A 8 24.72 8.08 45.82
N LYS A 9 23.76 8.85 46.34
CA LYS A 9 22.36 8.77 45.90
C LYS A 9 22.17 9.19 44.46
N MET A 10 22.87 10.23 43.99
CA MET A 10 22.85 10.62 42.55
C MET A 10 23.46 9.54 41.67
N MET A 11 24.57 8.94 42.08
CA MET A 11 25.20 7.85 41.33
C MET A 11 24.31 6.63 41.22
N GLU A 12 23.59 6.31 42.31
CA GLU A 12 22.64 5.20 42.33
C GLU A 12 21.42 5.46 41.41
N GLN A 13 20.89 6.69 41.41
CA GLN A 13 19.83 7.11 40.51
C GLN A 13 20.28 7.03 39.02
N LEU A 14 21.45 7.56 38.69
CA LEU A 14 22.01 7.48 37.34
C LEU A 14 22.21 6.03 36.86
N LYS A 15 22.65 5.16 37.75
CA LYS A 15 22.81 3.73 37.50
C LYS A 15 21.47 3.06 37.19
N ASN A 16 20.46 3.37 38.01
CA ASN A 16 19.10 2.83 37.85
C ASN A 16 18.45 3.33 36.54
N GLU A 17 18.58 4.62 36.22
CA GLU A 17 18.08 5.16 34.95
C GLU A 17 18.75 4.53 33.73
N ARG A 18 20.08 4.34 33.76
CA ARG A 18 20.80 3.64 32.69
C ARG A 18 20.35 2.19 32.55
N LEU A 19 20.10 1.50 33.67
CA LEU A 19 19.62 0.13 33.61
C LEU A 19 18.22 0.08 32.99
N HIS A 20 17.33 0.97 33.38
CA HIS A 20 15.98 1.06 32.84
C HIS A 20 15.95 1.37 31.36
N LEU A 21 16.78 2.30 30.87
CA LEU A 21 16.93 2.61 29.45
C LEU A 21 17.45 1.39 28.66
N ARG A 22 18.40 0.63 29.21
CA ARG A 22 18.89 -0.61 28.57
C ARG A 22 17.81 -1.67 28.47
N GLU A 23 17.00 -1.84 29.50
CA GLU A 23 15.87 -2.78 29.52
C GLU A 23 14.82 -2.39 28.48
N GLN A 24 14.48 -1.10 28.37
CA GLN A 24 13.56 -0.60 27.35
C GLN A 24 14.08 -0.81 25.92
N ASN A 25 15.34 -0.50 25.66
CA ASN A 25 15.96 -0.71 24.35
C ASN A 25 15.99 -2.20 23.99
N HIS A 26 16.35 -3.06 24.95
CA HIS A 26 16.35 -4.50 24.77
C HIS A 26 14.93 -5.04 24.44
N PHE A 27 13.92 -4.52 25.12
CA PHE A 27 12.53 -4.89 24.86
C PHE A 27 12.09 -4.49 23.43
N LEU A 28 12.44 -3.27 22.98
CA LEU A 28 12.16 -2.83 21.61
C LEU A 28 12.87 -3.71 20.56
N ASP A 29 14.14 -4.06 20.79
CA ASP A 29 14.89 -4.96 19.93
C ASP A 29 14.22 -6.34 19.85
N LEU A 30 13.75 -6.88 20.97
CA LEU A 30 13.00 -8.13 21.00
C LEU A 30 11.71 -8.04 20.19
N LEU A 31 10.96 -6.96 20.30
CA LEU A 31 9.72 -6.75 19.54
C LEU A 31 9.99 -6.71 18.02
N VAL A 32 11.00 -5.93 17.61
CA VAL A 32 11.37 -5.84 16.18
C VAL A 32 11.85 -7.19 15.66
N ASN A 33 12.65 -7.91 16.44
CA ASN A 33 13.18 -9.22 16.07
C ASN A 33 12.11 -10.33 16.05
N ALA A 34 11.08 -10.22 16.88
CA ALA A 34 9.95 -11.14 16.90
C ALA A 34 8.89 -10.82 15.84
N SER A 35 8.96 -9.65 15.20
CA SER A 35 8.01 -9.24 14.17
C SER A 35 8.06 -10.18 12.96
N PRO A 36 6.89 -10.64 12.45
CA PRO A 36 6.82 -11.40 11.21
C PRO A 36 7.07 -10.54 9.98
N MET A 37 6.97 -9.21 10.11
CA MET A 37 7.26 -8.26 9.04
C MET A 37 8.77 -8.05 8.90
N GLY A 38 9.26 -8.02 7.66
CA GLY A 38 10.63 -7.59 7.41
C GLY A 38 10.79 -6.10 7.70
N VAL A 39 11.77 -5.76 8.52
CA VAL A 39 12.13 -4.36 8.86
C VAL A 39 13.56 -4.12 8.40
N ILE A 40 13.76 -3.10 7.58
CA ILE A 40 15.06 -2.68 7.07
C ILE A 40 15.22 -1.19 7.34
N ILE A 41 16.27 -0.80 8.03
CA ILE A 41 16.60 0.59 8.32
C ILE A 41 17.83 0.97 7.48
N LEU A 42 17.79 2.13 6.82
CA LEU A 42 18.87 2.65 6.01
C LEU A 42 19.52 3.88 6.67
N ASN A 43 20.76 4.13 6.28
CA ASN A 43 21.42 5.39 6.57
C ASN A 43 21.10 6.45 5.45
N LEU A 44 21.68 7.65 5.57
CA LEU A 44 21.47 8.73 4.59
C LEU A 44 22.05 8.42 3.20
N ASP A 45 22.99 7.50 3.11
CA ASP A 45 23.62 7.06 1.85
C ASP A 45 22.88 5.88 1.22
N GLU A 46 21.68 5.57 1.72
CA GLU A 46 20.86 4.43 1.28
C GLU A 46 21.51 3.06 1.49
N GLU A 47 22.43 2.98 2.46
CA GLU A 47 23.04 1.72 2.87
C GLU A 47 22.27 1.10 4.04
N ILE A 48 22.20 -0.22 4.05
CA ILE A 48 21.54 -0.97 5.11
C ILE A 48 22.26 -0.76 6.43
N LEU A 49 21.57 -0.16 7.39
CA LEU A 49 22.04 0.03 8.76
C LEU A 49 21.66 -1.15 9.65
N SER A 50 20.47 -1.69 9.46
CA SER A 50 19.96 -2.81 10.25
C SER A 50 18.85 -3.55 9.51
N MET A 51 18.77 -4.86 9.75
CA MET A 51 17.67 -5.73 9.29
C MET A 51 17.24 -6.64 10.43
N ASN A 52 15.94 -6.86 10.57
CA ASN A 52 15.44 -7.87 11.51
C ASN A 52 15.52 -9.29 10.90
N PRO A 53 15.37 -10.35 11.69
CA PRO A 53 15.45 -11.73 11.19
C PRO A 53 14.44 -12.06 10.09
N ALA A 54 13.26 -11.46 10.10
CA ALA A 54 12.26 -11.63 9.04
C ALA A 54 12.76 -11.06 7.71
N ALA A 55 13.34 -9.85 7.72
CA ALA A 55 13.96 -9.25 6.54
C ALA A 55 15.15 -10.08 6.04
N CYS A 56 16.04 -10.56 6.92
CA CYS A 56 17.15 -11.43 6.55
C CYS A 56 16.68 -12.68 5.77
N LYS A 57 15.60 -13.31 6.22
CA LYS A 57 15.01 -14.48 5.53
C LYS A 57 14.51 -14.14 4.12
N LEU A 58 13.93 -12.96 3.91
CA LEU A 58 13.42 -12.54 2.61
C LEU A 58 14.55 -12.37 1.57
N PHE A 59 15.75 -12.00 2.03
CA PHE A 59 16.93 -11.83 1.19
C PHE A 59 17.90 -13.01 1.22
N GLY A 60 17.56 -14.09 1.93
CA GLY A 60 18.43 -15.26 2.06
C GLY A 60 19.73 -15.00 2.83
N ALA A 61 19.76 -13.92 3.64
CA ALA A 61 20.91 -13.60 4.49
C ALA A 61 20.91 -14.45 5.76
N GLN A 62 22.10 -14.87 6.20
CA GLN A 62 22.24 -15.63 7.44
C GLN A 62 22.15 -14.74 8.66
N SER A 63 22.66 -13.51 8.57
CA SER A 63 22.60 -12.52 9.64
C SER A 63 22.40 -11.10 9.11
N SER A 64 21.98 -10.18 9.99
CA SER A 64 21.91 -8.75 9.67
C SER A 64 23.31 -8.17 9.36
N GLU A 65 24.34 -8.67 10.02
CA GLU A 65 25.73 -8.19 9.88
C GLU A 65 26.25 -8.40 8.45
N ASP A 66 25.82 -9.46 7.77
CA ASP A 66 26.21 -9.76 6.38
C ASP A 66 25.66 -8.72 5.39
N MET A 67 24.65 -7.97 5.79
CA MET A 67 23.90 -7.03 4.94
C MET A 67 24.23 -5.57 5.25
N VAL A 68 24.74 -5.28 6.44
CA VAL A 68 25.09 -3.91 6.86
C VAL A 68 26.12 -3.29 5.92
N GLY A 69 25.90 -2.03 5.54
CA GLY A 69 26.74 -1.26 4.62
C GLY A 69 26.52 -1.55 3.14
N LYS A 70 25.66 -2.49 2.78
CA LYS A 70 25.29 -2.74 1.37
C LYS A 70 24.09 -1.86 0.97
N ARG A 71 24.03 -1.51 -0.32
CA ARG A 71 22.85 -0.87 -0.93
C ARG A 71 21.98 -1.93 -1.60
N PHE A 72 20.68 -1.66 -1.73
CA PHE A 72 19.76 -2.60 -2.41
C PHE A 72 20.21 -2.99 -3.81
N LEU A 73 20.74 -2.04 -4.58
CA LEU A 73 21.24 -2.31 -5.94
C LEU A 73 22.45 -3.26 -5.99
N GLN A 74 23.11 -3.52 -4.85
CA GLN A 74 24.21 -4.49 -4.72
C GLN A 74 23.73 -5.87 -4.31
N LEU A 75 22.44 -5.98 -3.96
CA LEU A 75 21.82 -7.26 -3.61
C LEU A 75 21.29 -7.88 -4.90
N ASP A 76 21.73 -9.09 -5.19
CA ASP A 76 21.21 -9.91 -6.30
C ASP A 76 19.84 -10.50 -5.91
N SER A 77 18.84 -9.63 -5.82
CA SER A 77 17.49 -9.98 -5.38
C SER A 77 16.43 -9.19 -6.14
N PRO A 78 15.47 -9.88 -6.80
CA PRO A 78 14.34 -9.22 -7.45
C PRO A 78 13.51 -8.35 -6.51
N LEU A 79 13.43 -8.73 -5.22
CA LEU A 79 12.75 -7.94 -4.21
C LEU A 79 13.48 -6.62 -3.95
N ALA A 80 14.81 -6.62 -3.92
CA ALA A 80 15.61 -5.42 -3.72
C ALA A 80 15.40 -4.39 -4.85
N GLU A 81 15.33 -4.85 -6.10
CA GLU A 81 15.06 -3.99 -7.26
C GLU A 81 13.68 -3.32 -7.16
N GLU A 82 12.68 -4.06 -6.72
CA GLU A 82 11.32 -3.52 -6.55
C GLU A 82 11.23 -2.55 -5.35
N LEU A 83 11.95 -2.81 -4.25
CA LEU A 83 11.96 -1.90 -3.10
C LEU A 83 12.49 -0.51 -3.45
N VAL A 84 13.51 -0.41 -4.28
CA VAL A 84 14.05 0.88 -4.75
C VAL A 84 13.00 1.72 -5.49
N ARG A 85 12.03 1.05 -6.14
CA ARG A 85 10.96 1.72 -6.88
C ARG A 85 9.82 2.22 -6.00
N VAL A 86 9.74 1.77 -4.74
CA VAL A 86 8.68 2.21 -3.82
C VAL A 86 8.93 3.66 -3.39
N PRO A 87 8.04 4.61 -3.72
CA PRO A 87 8.26 6.00 -3.36
C PRO A 87 8.23 6.21 -1.85
N MET A 88 8.94 7.24 -1.39
CA MET A 88 8.93 7.64 0.02
C MET A 88 7.51 7.97 0.50
N TYR A 89 7.17 7.53 1.70
CA TYR A 89 5.85 7.68 2.36
C TYR A 89 4.70 6.98 1.63
N GLN A 90 5.00 5.96 0.85
CA GLN A 90 4.00 5.14 0.18
C GLN A 90 4.11 3.66 0.54
N ALA A 91 3.00 2.97 0.36
CA ALA A 91 2.94 1.52 0.42
C ALA A 91 2.52 0.98 -0.94
N GLN A 92 3.23 -0.02 -1.44
CA GLN A 92 2.92 -0.69 -2.70
C GLN A 92 2.91 -2.20 -2.53
N THR A 93 2.06 -2.86 -3.30
CA THR A 93 2.08 -4.32 -3.39
C THR A 93 3.04 -4.74 -4.49
N VAL A 94 4.08 -5.46 -4.11
CA VAL A 94 5.09 -6.02 -4.99
C VAL A 94 4.79 -7.49 -5.21
N ARG A 95 4.65 -7.92 -6.45
CA ARG A 95 4.43 -9.30 -6.83
C ARG A 95 5.62 -9.81 -7.64
N LEU A 96 6.43 -10.68 -7.05
CA LEU A 96 7.54 -11.31 -7.74
C LEU A 96 7.08 -12.54 -8.55
N ASN A 97 6.15 -13.31 -7.98
CA ASN A 97 5.48 -14.44 -8.63
C ASN A 97 4.17 -14.76 -7.88
N ASP A 98 3.49 -15.83 -8.26
CA ASP A 98 2.19 -16.20 -7.67
C ASP A 98 2.27 -16.60 -6.19
N ALA A 99 3.44 -17.02 -5.71
CA ALA A 99 3.66 -17.41 -4.32
C ALA A 99 4.23 -16.28 -3.46
N ASN A 100 4.94 -15.33 -4.07
CA ASN A 100 5.69 -14.29 -3.38
C ASN A 100 5.10 -12.91 -3.68
N ILE A 101 4.18 -12.51 -2.83
CA ILE A 101 3.51 -11.21 -2.87
C ILE A 101 3.82 -10.49 -1.56
N TYR A 102 4.25 -9.25 -1.67
CA TYR A 102 4.69 -8.45 -0.52
C TYR A 102 4.00 -7.09 -0.56
N LYS A 103 3.58 -6.61 0.61
CA LYS A 103 3.23 -5.20 0.80
C LYS A 103 4.46 -4.50 1.34
N CYS A 104 5.02 -3.60 0.55
CA CYS A 104 6.23 -2.87 0.86
C CYS A 104 5.87 -1.42 1.18
N THR A 105 6.25 -0.96 2.37
CA THR A 105 6.06 0.42 2.81
C THR A 105 7.42 1.07 2.96
N HIS A 106 7.61 2.22 2.30
CA HIS A 106 8.81 3.05 2.42
C HIS A 106 8.47 4.31 3.21
N SER A 107 9.18 4.57 4.29
CA SER A 107 8.97 5.73 5.15
C SER A 107 10.28 6.17 5.80
N SER A 108 10.26 7.20 6.61
CA SER A 108 11.43 7.62 7.40
C SER A 108 11.03 8.07 8.80
N PHE A 109 11.94 7.92 9.74
CA PHE A 109 11.84 8.51 11.07
C PHE A 109 13.03 9.43 11.34
N VAL A 110 12.87 10.32 12.29
CA VAL A 110 13.95 11.23 12.70
C VAL A 110 14.53 10.76 14.03
N ASP A 111 15.84 10.50 14.05
CA ASP A 111 16.60 10.26 15.29
C ASP A 111 17.73 11.25 15.37
N ARG A 112 17.83 11.96 16.51
CA ARG A 112 18.86 12.98 16.81
C ARG A 112 19.05 14.04 15.69
N GLY A 113 17.92 14.38 15.00
CA GLY A 113 17.94 15.36 13.90
C GLY A 113 18.31 14.79 12.53
N PHE A 114 18.56 13.48 12.42
CA PHE A 114 18.84 12.80 11.15
C PHE A 114 17.63 11.96 10.71
N HIS A 115 17.35 12.00 9.41
CA HIS A 115 16.33 11.16 8.79
C HIS A 115 16.91 9.77 8.53
N HIS A 116 16.18 8.75 8.99
CA HIS A 116 16.50 7.35 8.70
C HIS A 116 15.39 6.75 7.86
N PRO A 117 15.63 6.53 6.56
CA PRO A 117 14.69 5.80 5.71
C PRO A 117 14.56 4.35 6.21
N PHE A 118 13.37 3.81 6.10
CA PHE A 118 13.12 2.41 6.44
C PHE A 118 12.09 1.78 5.52
N TYR A 119 12.18 0.47 5.39
CA TYR A 119 11.21 -0.35 4.69
C TYR A 119 10.54 -1.33 5.65
N LEU A 120 9.23 -1.46 5.52
CA LEU A 120 8.45 -2.54 6.12
C LEU A 120 7.98 -3.46 5.00
N ILE A 121 8.22 -4.76 5.14
CA ILE A 121 7.89 -5.76 4.13
C ILE A 121 6.99 -6.80 4.79
N GLU A 122 5.72 -6.78 4.42
CA GLU A 122 4.73 -7.75 4.87
C GLU A 122 4.51 -8.80 3.79
N THR A 123 4.68 -10.06 4.12
CA THR A 123 4.37 -11.17 3.20
C THR A 123 2.86 -11.35 3.15
N LEU A 124 2.26 -11.19 1.96
CA LEU A 124 0.85 -11.44 1.75
C LEU A 124 0.65 -12.91 1.36
N THR A 125 -0.21 -13.61 2.09
CA THR A 125 -0.62 -14.96 1.69
C THR A 125 -1.51 -14.87 0.46
N GLN A 126 -1.47 -15.90 -0.40
CA GLN A 126 -2.35 -15.97 -1.57
C GLN A 126 -3.83 -15.82 -1.21
N GLU A 127 -4.21 -16.25 -0.03
CA GLU A 127 -5.59 -16.15 0.48
C GLU A 127 -6.03 -14.71 0.70
N VAL A 128 -5.16 -13.88 1.30
CA VAL A 128 -5.42 -12.44 1.50
C VAL A 128 -5.53 -11.73 0.15
N PHE A 129 -4.59 -11.99 -0.76
CA PHE A 129 -4.61 -11.41 -2.10
C PHE A 129 -5.86 -11.83 -2.89
N LYS A 130 -6.25 -13.11 -2.83
CA LYS A 130 -7.48 -13.60 -3.46
C LYS A 130 -8.73 -12.98 -2.84
N ALA A 131 -8.75 -12.77 -1.52
CA ALA A 131 -9.86 -12.13 -0.82
C ALA A 131 -10.00 -10.66 -1.22
N GLU A 132 -8.91 -9.90 -1.28
CA GLU A 132 -8.92 -8.52 -1.76
C GLU A 132 -9.38 -8.44 -3.22
N LYS A 133 -8.81 -9.26 -4.11
CA LYS A 133 -9.22 -9.34 -5.52
C LYS A 133 -10.71 -9.60 -5.65
N LYS A 134 -11.24 -10.58 -4.91
CA LYS A 134 -12.66 -10.92 -4.92
C LYS A 134 -13.55 -9.79 -4.39
N ALA A 135 -13.09 -9.05 -3.40
CA ALA A 135 -13.80 -7.87 -2.89
C ALA A 135 -13.86 -6.75 -3.96
N TYR A 136 -12.75 -6.46 -4.64
CA TYR A 136 -12.71 -5.51 -5.75
C TYR A 136 -13.64 -5.93 -6.90
N GLU A 137 -13.61 -7.19 -7.32
CA GLU A 137 -14.48 -7.71 -8.37
C GLU A 137 -15.98 -7.55 -8.00
N LYS A 138 -16.32 -7.78 -6.72
CA LYS A 138 -17.68 -7.57 -6.23
C LYS A 138 -18.11 -6.10 -6.31
N VAL A 139 -17.25 -5.18 -5.90
CA VAL A 139 -17.51 -3.72 -5.96
C VAL A 139 -17.68 -3.27 -7.41
N ILE A 140 -16.77 -3.67 -8.30
CA ILE A 140 -16.84 -3.34 -9.74
C ILE A 140 -18.13 -3.86 -10.35
N ARG A 141 -18.52 -5.10 -10.03
CA ARG A 141 -19.78 -5.68 -10.53
C ARG A 141 -21.00 -4.91 -10.03
N MET A 142 -21.00 -4.51 -8.76
CA MET A 142 -22.08 -3.72 -8.17
C MET A 142 -22.19 -2.34 -8.84
N ILE A 143 -21.07 -1.65 -9.04
CA ILE A 143 -21.03 -0.36 -9.74
C ILE A 143 -21.53 -0.51 -11.19
N SER A 144 -21.09 -1.55 -11.90
CA SER A 144 -21.54 -1.82 -13.27
C SER A 144 -23.04 -2.07 -13.35
N HIS A 145 -23.60 -2.82 -12.41
CA HIS A 145 -25.05 -3.01 -12.33
C HIS A 145 -25.79 -1.70 -12.06
N GLU A 146 -25.30 -0.87 -11.17
CA GLU A 146 -25.91 0.41 -10.83
C GLU A 146 -25.85 1.42 -12.01
N VAL A 147 -24.70 1.48 -12.68
CA VAL A 147 -24.54 2.28 -13.90
C VAL A 147 -25.49 1.81 -15.00
N ASN A 148 -25.58 0.51 -15.24
CA ASN A 148 -26.46 -0.05 -16.25
C ASN A 148 -27.94 0.23 -15.94
N ASN A 149 -28.37 0.06 -14.68
CA ASN A 149 -29.74 0.32 -14.25
C ASN A 149 -30.09 1.81 -14.40
N THR A 150 -29.18 2.70 -13.97
CA THR A 150 -29.39 4.15 -14.08
C THR A 150 -29.45 4.58 -15.54
N THR A 151 -28.53 4.07 -16.37
CA THR A 151 -28.50 4.37 -17.79
C THR A 151 -29.76 3.84 -18.51
N ALA A 152 -30.19 2.63 -18.19
CA ALA A 152 -31.43 2.07 -18.75
C ALA A 152 -32.67 2.91 -18.37
N GLY A 153 -32.74 3.39 -17.13
CA GLY A 153 -33.79 4.31 -16.69
C GLY A 153 -33.80 5.63 -17.46
N ILE A 154 -32.63 6.24 -17.63
CA ILE A 154 -32.48 7.47 -18.42
C ILE A 154 -32.88 7.23 -19.88
N THR A 155 -32.38 6.16 -20.49
CA THR A 155 -32.70 5.81 -21.89
C THR A 155 -34.19 5.61 -22.09
N SER A 156 -34.85 4.85 -21.20
CA SER A 156 -36.29 4.63 -21.27
C SER A 156 -37.09 5.93 -21.17
N THR A 157 -36.63 6.87 -20.34
CA THR A 157 -37.27 8.21 -20.23
C THR A 157 -37.10 9.02 -21.49
N LEU A 158 -35.89 8.99 -22.07
CA LEU A 158 -35.61 9.69 -23.34
C LEU A 158 -36.37 9.09 -24.52
N ASP A 159 -36.49 7.76 -24.62
CA ASP A 159 -37.30 7.06 -25.62
C ASP A 159 -38.79 7.45 -25.54
N THR A 160 -39.31 7.58 -24.29
CA THR A 160 -40.67 8.01 -24.05
C THR A 160 -40.89 9.46 -24.53
N LEU A 161 -39.93 10.35 -24.27
CA LEU A 161 -39.98 11.74 -24.71
C LEU A 161 -39.89 11.81 -26.24
N GLU A 162 -38.98 11.08 -26.87
CA GLU A 162 -38.84 11.03 -28.34
C GLU A 162 -40.15 10.57 -28.98
N SER A 163 -40.75 9.48 -28.50
CA SER A 163 -42.01 8.99 -29.03
C SER A 163 -43.19 9.96 -28.83
N THR A 164 -43.17 10.73 -27.75
CA THR A 164 -44.20 11.74 -27.47
C THR A 164 -44.09 12.94 -28.42
N PHE A 165 -42.86 13.37 -28.74
CA PHE A 165 -42.63 14.54 -29.57
C PHE A 165 -42.59 14.22 -31.06
N SER A 166 -42.37 13.00 -31.48
CA SER A 166 -42.28 12.57 -32.90
C SER A 166 -43.55 12.83 -33.73
N GLY A 167 -44.68 13.16 -33.10
CA GLY A 167 -45.93 13.47 -33.77
C GLY A 167 -46.32 14.95 -33.72
N MET A 168 -45.47 15.83 -33.18
CA MET A 168 -45.77 17.24 -33.00
C MET A 168 -45.06 18.10 -34.09
N GLU A 169 -45.79 19.02 -34.71
CA GLU A 169 -45.20 20.00 -35.64
C GLU A 169 -44.21 20.89 -34.88
N ASP A 170 -43.05 21.22 -35.51
CA ASP A 170 -41.94 22.02 -34.96
C ASP A 170 -41.09 21.36 -33.85
N MET A 171 -41.09 20.03 -33.69
CA MET A 171 -40.29 19.31 -32.67
C MET A 171 -39.15 18.46 -33.26
N GLU A 172 -38.84 18.61 -34.56
CA GLU A 172 -37.79 17.79 -35.20
C GLU A 172 -36.43 17.96 -34.55
N ASP A 173 -36.02 19.20 -34.23
CA ASP A 173 -34.73 19.47 -33.56
C ASP A 173 -34.66 18.84 -32.16
N VAL A 174 -35.75 18.79 -31.43
CA VAL A 174 -35.84 18.18 -30.09
C VAL A 174 -35.67 16.66 -30.21
N CYS A 175 -36.34 16.05 -31.19
CA CYS A 175 -36.22 14.61 -31.45
C CYS A 175 -34.79 14.23 -31.86
N GLU A 176 -34.07 15.06 -32.62
CA GLU A 176 -32.68 14.82 -32.99
C GLU A 176 -31.75 14.84 -31.76
N VAL A 177 -31.93 15.84 -30.87
CA VAL A 177 -31.16 15.92 -29.61
C VAL A 177 -31.43 14.73 -28.70
N LEU A 178 -32.69 14.26 -28.60
CA LEU A 178 -33.03 13.08 -27.84
C LEU A 178 -32.37 11.83 -28.39
N ARG A 179 -32.39 11.65 -29.72
CA ARG A 179 -31.77 10.51 -30.41
C ARG A 179 -30.26 10.43 -30.18
N VAL A 180 -29.57 11.58 -30.29
CA VAL A 180 -28.13 11.67 -29.98
C VAL A 180 -27.85 11.34 -28.50
N SER A 181 -28.72 11.75 -27.60
CA SER A 181 -28.57 11.46 -26.15
C SER A 181 -28.76 9.98 -25.86
N ILE A 182 -29.72 9.33 -26.49
CA ILE A 182 -29.97 7.88 -26.42
C ILE A 182 -28.75 7.11 -26.91
N GLU A 183 -28.19 7.46 -28.07
CA GLU A 183 -26.97 6.83 -28.61
C GLU A 183 -25.77 6.95 -27.66
N ARG A 184 -25.59 8.10 -27.01
CA ARG A 184 -24.55 8.29 -26.01
C ARG A 184 -24.76 7.41 -24.78
N CYS A 185 -25.99 7.24 -24.32
CA CYS A 185 -26.30 6.35 -23.23
C CYS A 185 -25.94 4.89 -23.58
N TYR A 186 -26.28 4.40 -24.75
CA TYR A 186 -25.93 3.07 -25.21
C TYR A 186 -24.40 2.89 -25.36
N SER A 187 -23.70 3.90 -25.87
CA SER A 187 -22.25 3.84 -25.98
C SER A 187 -21.55 3.78 -24.62
N THR A 188 -22.07 4.49 -23.61
CA THR A 188 -21.52 4.45 -22.24
C THR A 188 -21.67 3.06 -21.62
N VAL A 189 -22.81 2.39 -21.79
CA VAL A 189 -23.04 1.00 -21.33
C VAL A 189 -22.10 0.04 -22.03
N SER A 190 -21.92 0.19 -23.34
CA SER A 190 -21.01 -0.65 -24.12
C SER A 190 -19.56 -0.50 -23.67
N TYR A 191 -19.13 0.72 -23.33
CA TYR A 191 -17.78 1.02 -22.83
C TYR A 191 -17.54 0.40 -21.46
N THR A 192 -18.51 0.41 -20.54
CA THR A 192 -18.41 -0.22 -19.22
C THR A 192 -18.28 -1.73 -19.31
N HIS A 193 -18.88 -2.37 -20.32
CA HIS A 193 -18.73 -3.81 -20.57
C HIS A 193 -17.38 -4.20 -21.18
N LEU A 194 -16.76 -3.31 -22.00
CA LEU A 194 -15.50 -3.59 -22.70
C LEU A 194 -14.27 -3.22 -21.88
N THR A 195 -14.38 -2.29 -20.94
CA THR A 195 -13.25 -1.82 -20.10
C THR A 195 -13.14 -2.54 -18.74
N LEU A 196 -14.08 -3.41 -18.40
CA LEU A 196 -13.89 -4.32 -17.27
C LEU A 196 -12.79 -5.31 -17.67
N PRO A 197 -11.59 -5.24 -17.07
CA PRO A 197 -10.55 -6.20 -17.38
C PRO A 197 -11.09 -7.59 -17.06
N THR A 198 -11.11 -8.44 -18.06
CA THR A 198 -11.13 -9.89 -17.87
C THR A 198 -9.84 -10.22 -17.15
N ILE A 199 -9.86 -10.09 -15.83
CA ILE A 199 -8.73 -10.47 -14.98
C ILE A 199 -8.79 -12.00 -14.92
N ALA A 200 -8.08 -12.60 -15.90
CA ALA A 200 -7.78 -14.03 -15.91
C ALA A 200 -6.76 -14.34 -14.81
#